data_8001dca6288c8d745b346a2720daafc5
#
_entry.id   8001dca6288c8d745b346a2720daafc5
#
_cell.length_a   1.000
_cell.length_b   1.000
_cell.length_c   1.000
_cell.angle_alpha   90.00
_cell.angle_beta   90.00
_cell.angle_gamma   90.00
#
_symmetry.space_group_name_H-M   'P 1'
#
loop_
_entity.id
_entity.type
_entity.pdbx_description
1 polymer ?
#
loop_
_entity_poly.entity_id
_entity_poly.type
_entity_poly.pdbx_seq_one_letter_code
_entity_poly.pdbx_strand_id
1 'polypeptide(L)'
;KIGQAEWRAALQVAPSAAGVQAFLGLGSGWVGGPQNLVRYLGFGWSAAGNLLVWSKDGTNTYSIAAAQIGGAAIVSDVNYHIFRIDWSNPADVAFFYDGNRVNVVGSITWAATGANAIFQPWVTVYKPSGAGLATLTVDKIDVFNNR
;
A
#
# COMPACT_ATOMS: atom_id res chain seq x y z
N LYS A 1 0.93 -3.96 -18.36
CA LYS A 1 2.29 -4.37 -17.91
C LYS A 1 2.13 -5.20 -16.66
N ILE A 2 2.80 -6.32 -16.61
CA ILE A 2 2.81 -7.29 -15.52
C ILE A 2 4.09 -7.04 -14.72
N GLY A 3 4.01 -7.06 -13.39
CA GLY A 3 5.20 -6.79 -12.58
C GLY A 3 5.00 -6.99 -11.09
N GLN A 4 6.08 -6.70 -10.38
CA GLN A 4 6.15 -6.75 -8.92
C GLN A 4 6.88 -5.52 -8.41
N ALA A 5 6.57 -5.11 -7.21
CA ALA A 5 7.36 -4.12 -6.47
C ALA A 5 7.50 -4.55 -5.01
N GLU A 6 8.66 -4.25 -4.45
CA GLU A 6 9.02 -4.62 -3.09
C GLU A 6 9.64 -3.44 -2.37
N TRP A 7 9.27 -3.27 -1.12
CA TRP A 7 9.82 -2.27 -0.22
C TRP A 7 10.32 -2.95 1.04
N ARG A 8 11.48 -2.52 1.53
CA ARG A 8 11.91 -2.77 2.90
C ARG A 8 11.69 -1.51 3.71
N ALA A 9 10.75 -1.55 4.64
CA ALA A 9 10.28 -0.38 5.37
C ALA A 9 9.90 -0.70 6.81
N ALA A 10 9.89 0.33 7.65
CA ALA A 10 9.47 0.26 9.05
C ALA A 10 8.52 1.40 9.39
N LEU A 11 7.41 1.12 10.05
CA LEU A 11 6.54 2.12 10.64
C LEU A 11 7.05 2.46 12.04
N GLN A 12 7.85 3.51 12.16
CA GLN A 12 8.44 3.93 13.44
C GLN A 12 7.41 4.56 14.38
N VAL A 13 6.46 5.30 13.80
CA VAL A 13 5.35 5.91 14.54
C VAL A 13 4.08 5.71 13.74
N ALA A 14 3.11 5.03 14.34
CA ALA A 14 1.79 4.84 13.74
C ALA A 14 1.06 6.18 13.58
N PRO A 15 0.14 6.30 12.60
CA PRO A 15 -0.71 7.48 12.47
C PRO A 15 -1.40 7.80 13.80
N SER A 16 -1.09 8.93 14.43
CA SER A 16 -1.53 9.27 15.79
C SER A 16 -2.90 9.93 15.86
N ALA A 17 -3.50 10.25 14.73
CA ALA A 17 -4.82 10.87 14.67
C ALA A 17 -5.56 10.48 13.39
N ALA A 18 -6.89 10.57 13.43
CA ALA A 18 -7.72 10.41 12.25
C ALA A 18 -7.29 11.41 11.14
N GLY A 19 -7.18 10.92 9.93
CA GLY A 19 -6.75 11.70 8.77
C GLY A 19 -5.25 11.73 8.51
N VAL A 20 -4.39 11.36 9.48
CA VAL A 20 -2.98 11.09 9.20
C VAL A 20 -2.87 9.75 8.50
N GLN A 21 -2.17 9.72 7.40
CA GLN A 21 -2.00 8.53 6.57
C GLN A 21 -0.52 8.24 6.37
N ALA A 22 -0.12 7.00 6.61
CA ALA A 22 1.15 6.46 6.15
C ALA A 22 0.84 5.47 5.03
N PHE A 23 1.57 5.56 3.93
CA PHE A 23 1.34 4.74 2.75
C PHE A 23 2.65 4.43 2.05
N LEU A 24 2.78 3.21 1.59
CA LEU A 24 3.80 2.78 0.65
C LEU A 24 3.17 1.91 -0.45
N GLY A 25 3.60 2.10 -1.67
CA GLY A 25 3.03 1.37 -2.79
C GLY A 25 3.37 1.98 -4.14
N LEU A 26 2.41 1.89 -5.04
CA LEU A 26 2.46 2.39 -6.40
C LEU A 26 1.35 3.40 -6.62
N GLY A 27 1.65 4.48 -7.28
CA GLY A 27 0.68 5.53 -7.59
C GLY A 27 0.78 6.05 -9.01
N SER A 28 -0.33 6.54 -9.55
CA SER A 28 -0.40 7.10 -10.91
C SER A 28 0.00 8.57 -11.01
N GLY A 29 0.42 9.19 -9.92
CA GLY A 29 0.79 10.60 -9.89
C GLY A 29 1.21 11.09 -8.51
N TRP A 30 1.39 12.39 -8.36
CA TRP A 30 1.72 13.07 -7.12
C TRP A 30 0.60 14.01 -6.73
N VAL A 31 -0.02 13.76 -5.58
CA VAL A 31 -1.08 14.60 -5.02
C VAL A 31 -0.98 14.60 -3.49
N GLY A 32 -1.67 15.51 -2.85
CA GLY A 32 -1.77 15.53 -1.39
C GLY A 32 -2.61 14.38 -0.87
N GLY A 33 -1.94 13.32 -0.44
CA GLY A 33 -2.53 12.10 0.13
C GLY A 33 -2.92 11.03 -0.89
N PRO A 34 -2.73 9.75 -0.52
CA PRO A 34 -2.96 8.62 -1.43
C PRO A 34 -4.41 8.51 -1.91
N GLN A 35 -5.38 8.86 -1.08
CA GLN A 35 -6.80 8.82 -1.43
C GLN A 35 -7.18 9.73 -2.61
N ASN A 36 -6.38 10.76 -2.88
CA ASN A 36 -6.61 11.70 -3.97
C ASN A 36 -6.02 11.22 -5.31
N LEU A 37 -5.25 10.13 -5.30
CA LEU A 37 -4.79 9.50 -6.53
C LEU A 37 -5.96 8.87 -7.30
N VAL A 38 -5.88 8.93 -8.62
CA VAL A 38 -6.83 8.25 -9.51
C VAL A 38 -6.63 6.74 -9.44
N ARG A 39 -5.38 6.30 -9.35
CA ARG A 39 -5.01 4.88 -9.26
C ARG A 39 -3.86 4.68 -8.28
N TYR A 40 -3.97 3.66 -7.44
CA TYR A 40 -2.92 3.23 -6.52
C TYR A 40 -3.08 1.78 -6.11
N LEU A 41 -1.97 1.16 -5.75
CA LEU A 41 -1.86 -0.13 -5.09
C LEU A 41 -0.87 0.03 -3.94
N GLY A 42 -1.24 -0.31 -2.72
CA GLY A 42 -0.30 -0.12 -1.62
C GLY A 42 -0.75 -0.65 -0.28
N PHE A 43 0.14 -0.50 0.63
CA PHE A 43 -0.07 -0.71 2.05
C PHE A 43 -0.25 0.63 2.74
N GLY A 44 -1.14 0.66 3.71
CA GLY A 44 -1.32 1.80 4.59
C GLY A 44 -1.49 1.33 6.02
N TRP A 45 -1.63 2.26 6.94
CA TRP A 45 -1.79 1.94 8.36
C TRP A 45 -2.93 2.74 9.00
N SER A 46 -3.65 2.07 9.91
CA SER A 46 -4.60 2.72 10.79
C SER A 46 -3.89 3.44 11.95
N ALA A 47 -4.62 4.27 12.67
CA ALA A 47 -4.13 4.91 13.90
C ALA A 47 -3.75 3.90 15.01
N ALA A 48 -4.29 2.68 14.94
CA ALA A 48 -3.91 1.60 15.86
C ALA A 48 -2.67 0.81 15.39
N GLY A 49 -2.02 1.23 14.30
CA GLY A 49 -0.87 0.53 13.73
C GLY A 49 -1.22 -0.72 12.92
N ASN A 50 -2.51 -1.02 12.72
CA ASN A 50 -2.90 -2.15 11.89
C ASN A 50 -2.56 -1.89 10.44
N LEU A 51 -1.93 -2.88 9.80
CA LEU A 51 -1.64 -2.85 8.39
C LEU A 51 -2.95 -2.95 7.58
N LEU A 52 -3.04 -2.11 6.56
CA LEU A 52 -4.17 -2.05 5.63
C LEU A 52 -3.66 -2.29 4.21
N VAL A 53 -4.48 -2.87 3.37
CA VAL A 53 -4.25 -2.92 1.93
C VAL A 53 -5.18 -1.92 1.27
N TRP A 54 -4.61 -1.04 0.46
CA TRP A 54 -5.33 0.00 -0.26
C TRP A 54 -5.17 -0.19 -1.77
N SER A 55 -6.27 -0.14 -2.50
CA SER A 55 -6.27 -0.26 -3.94
C SER A 55 -7.35 0.62 -4.57
N LYS A 56 -7.01 1.24 -5.69
CA LYS A 56 -7.94 2.00 -6.53
C LYS A 56 -7.48 1.90 -7.98
N ASP A 57 -8.34 1.44 -8.87
CA ASP A 57 -8.04 1.23 -10.29
C ASP A 57 -8.58 2.32 -11.22
N GLY A 58 -9.14 3.39 -10.66
CA GLY A 58 -9.81 4.47 -11.38
C GLY A 58 -11.34 4.33 -11.42
N THR A 59 -11.84 3.12 -11.16
CA THR A 59 -13.29 2.83 -11.10
C THR A 59 -13.66 2.31 -9.71
N ASN A 60 -12.94 1.29 -9.24
CA ASN A 60 -13.19 0.64 -7.96
C ASN A 60 -12.18 1.12 -6.93
N THR A 61 -12.63 1.33 -5.72
CA THR A 61 -11.78 1.62 -4.55
C THR A 61 -11.95 0.49 -3.56
N TYR A 62 -10.83 -0.11 -3.17
CA TYR A 62 -10.78 -1.14 -2.14
C TYR A 62 -9.95 -0.62 -0.97
N SER A 63 -10.54 -0.69 0.22
CA SER A 63 -9.82 -0.42 1.47
C SER A 63 -10.11 -1.57 2.41
N ILE A 64 -9.07 -2.23 2.87
CA ILE A 64 -9.19 -3.38 3.76
C ILE A 64 -8.81 -2.91 5.15
N ALA A 65 -9.77 -3.03 6.06
CA ALA A 65 -9.65 -2.49 7.43
C ALA A 65 -8.48 -3.10 8.20
N ALA A 66 -8.18 -4.40 7.96
CA ALA A 66 -6.99 -5.04 8.54
C ALA A 66 -6.47 -6.09 7.56
N ALA A 67 -5.23 -5.96 7.15
CA ALA A 67 -4.51 -7.01 6.46
C ALA A 67 -4.27 -8.17 7.43
N GLN A 68 -4.50 -9.40 6.99
CA GLN A 68 -4.42 -10.58 7.85
C GLN A 68 -3.50 -11.64 7.25
N ILE A 69 -2.83 -12.39 8.13
CA ILE A 69 -2.14 -13.63 7.79
C ILE A 69 -2.69 -14.70 8.72
N GLY A 70 -3.20 -15.80 8.14
CA GLY A 70 -3.79 -16.88 8.92
C GLY A 70 -5.00 -16.49 9.78
N GLY A 71 -5.71 -15.41 9.40
CA GLY A 71 -6.85 -14.86 10.15
C GLY A 71 -6.49 -13.87 11.26
N ALA A 72 -5.19 -13.66 11.53
CA ALA A 72 -4.73 -12.67 12.49
C ALA A 72 -4.41 -11.33 11.80
N ALA A 73 -4.85 -10.22 12.41
CA ALA A 73 -4.49 -8.89 11.93
C ALA A 73 -2.98 -8.65 12.07
N ILE A 74 -2.39 -8.02 11.06
CA ILE A 74 -0.99 -7.61 11.10
C ILE A 74 -0.92 -6.26 11.80
N VAL A 75 -0.29 -6.23 12.96
CA VAL A 75 0.03 -5.00 13.67
C VAL A 75 1.51 -4.72 13.45
N SER A 76 1.82 -3.57 12.86
CA SER A 76 3.20 -3.21 12.62
C SER A 76 3.92 -2.89 13.91
N ASP A 77 5.13 -3.38 14.02
CA ASP A 77 6.12 -2.97 15.01
C ASP A 77 7.12 -1.98 14.38
N VAL A 78 8.15 -1.60 15.13
CA VAL A 78 9.18 -0.64 14.69
C VAL A 78 10.30 -1.28 13.85
N ASN A 79 10.24 -2.57 13.59
CA ASN A 79 11.25 -3.28 12.82
C ASN A 79 11.02 -3.11 11.31
N TYR A 80 12.08 -3.36 10.54
CA TYR A 80 11.97 -3.40 9.09
C TYR A 80 11.31 -4.69 8.62
N HIS A 81 10.31 -4.53 7.77
CA HIS A 81 9.57 -5.61 7.13
C HIS A 81 9.64 -5.49 5.60
N ILE A 82 9.39 -6.61 4.94
CA ILE A 82 9.32 -6.69 3.48
C ILE A 82 7.85 -6.62 3.04
N PHE A 83 7.53 -5.59 2.28
CA PHE A 83 6.22 -5.39 1.67
C PHE A 83 6.34 -5.63 0.17
N ARG A 84 5.56 -6.56 -0.39
CA ARG A 84 5.58 -6.82 -1.82
C ARG A 84 4.17 -6.77 -2.40
N ILE A 85 4.07 -6.19 -3.57
CA ILE A 85 2.85 -6.17 -4.40
C ILE A 85 3.17 -6.90 -5.70
N ASP A 86 2.36 -7.86 -6.06
CA ASP A 86 2.44 -8.61 -7.30
C ASP A 86 1.15 -8.40 -8.11
N TRP A 87 1.28 -7.73 -9.25
CA TRP A 87 0.18 -7.50 -10.20
C TRP A 87 0.39 -8.29 -11.50
N SER A 88 1.11 -9.40 -11.44
CA SER A 88 1.29 -10.32 -12.57
C SER A 88 -0.04 -10.88 -13.06
N ASN A 89 -1.00 -11.04 -12.15
CA ASN A 89 -2.40 -11.34 -12.46
C ASN A 89 -3.29 -10.13 -12.12
N PRO A 90 -3.73 -9.35 -13.11
CA PRO A 90 -4.61 -8.19 -12.84
C PRO A 90 -6.01 -8.58 -12.31
N ALA A 91 -6.41 -9.83 -12.43
CA ALA A 91 -7.67 -10.32 -11.85
C ALA A 91 -7.54 -10.70 -10.36
N ASP A 92 -6.31 -10.80 -9.85
CA ASP A 92 -6.02 -11.15 -8.46
C ASP A 92 -4.66 -10.58 -8.05
N VAL A 93 -4.61 -9.27 -7.80
CA VAL A 93 -3.39 -8.62 -7.30
C VAL A 93 -3.07 -9.13 -5.91
N ALA A 94 -1.87 -9.63 -5.73
CA ALA A 94 -1.42 -10.21 -4.47
C ALA A 94 -0.54 -9.24 -3.68
N PHE A 95 -0.79 -9.17 -2.39
CA PHE A 95 -0.02 -8.43 -1.41
C PHE A 95 0.69 -9.39 -0.47
N PHE A 96 1.94 -9.09 -0.13
CA PHE A 96 2.75 -9.94 0.75
C PHE A 96 3.41 -9.10 1.83
N TYR A 97 3.47 -9.66 3.02
CA TYR A 97 4.17 -9.11 4.18
C TYR A 97 5.13 -10.19 4.70
N ASP A 98 6.42 -9.91 4.69
CA ASP A 98 7.49 -10.86 5.04
C ASP A 98 7.37 -12.21 4.33
N GLY A 99 7.07 -12.17 3.03
CA GLY A 99 6.90 -13.34 2.19
C GLY A 99 5.55 -14.06 2.30
N ASN A 100 4.75 -13.74 3.30
CA ASN A 100 3.42 -14.33 3.48
C ASN A 100 2.35 -13.55 2.71
N ARG A 101 1.50 -14.24 1.98
CA ARG A 101 0.38 -13.59 1.29
C ARG A 101 -0.60 -13.03 2.32
N VAL A 102 -0.92 -11.76 2.15
CA VAL A 102 -1.93 -11.07 2.96
C VAL A 102 -3.32 -11.52 2.50
N ASN A 103 -4.13 -11.98 3.42
CA ASN A 103 -5.52 -12.32 3.15
C ASN A 103 -6.34 -11.05 2.96
N VAL A 104 -7.12 -11.04 1.90
CA VAL A 104 -8.06 -9.99 1.57
C VAL A 104 -9.44 -10.60 1.37
N VAL A 105 -10.48 -9.85 1.68
CA VAL A 105 -11.85 -10.29 1.42
C VAL A 105 -12.13 -10.09 -0.07
N GLY A 106 -12.22 -11.19 -0.80
CA GLY A 106 -12.36 -11.19 -2.25
C GLY A 106 -11.03 -10.97 -2.99
N SER A 107 -11.11 -10.86 -4.30
CA SER A 107 -9.95 -10.56 -5.16
C SER A 107 -9.82 -9.06 -5.38
N ILE A 108 -8.63 -8.52 -5.25
CA ILE A 108 -8.34 -7.16 -5.69
C ILE A 108 -8.04 -7.22 -7.17
N THR A 109 -8.96 -6.69 -7.96
CA THR A 109 -8.81 -6.61 -9.42
C THR A 109 -8.13 -5.31 -9.81
N TRP A 110 -7.37 -5.37 -10.89
CA TRP A 110 -6.73 -4.20 -11.47
C TRP A 110 -7.18 -4.01 -12.92
N ALA A 111 -8.16 -3.16 -13.14
CA ALA A 111 -8.73 -2.91 -14.46
C ALA A 111 -8.03 -1.80 -15.25
N ALA A 112 -6.93 -1.25 -14.75
CA ALA A 112 -6.24 -0.15 -15.44
C ALA A 112 -5.62 -0.62 -16.76
N THR A 113 -6.25 -0.22 -17.86
CA THR A 113 -5.80 -0.49 -19.22
C THR A 113 -5.32 0.79 -19.88
N GLY A 114 -4.35 0.66 -20.78
CA GLY A 114 -3.88 1.74 -21.66
C GLY A 114 -2.71 2.58 -21.11
N ALA A 115 -2.43 3.68 -21.80
CA ALA A 115 -1.26 4.52 -21.56
C ALA A 115 -1.24 5.20 -20.17
N ASN A 116 -2.37 5.28 -19.51
CA ASN A 116 -2.51 5.92 -18.18
C ASN A 116 -2.23 4.97 -16.99
N ALA A 117 -1.85 3.73 -17.25
CA ALA A 117 -1.42 2.78 -16.22
C ALA A 117 0.08 2.93 -15.92
N ILE A 118 0.58 4.16 -15.87
CA ILE A 118 1.95 4.43 -15.44
C ILE A 118 1.93 4.45 -13.92
N PHE A 119 2.70 3.54 -13.32
CA PHE A 119 2.93 3.50 -11.90
C PHE A 119 4.36 3.91 -11.58
N GLN A 120 4.47 4.63 -10.50
CA GLN A 120 5.75 4.92 -9.87
C GLN A 120 5.69 4.49 -8.40
N PRO A 121 6.81 4.03 -7.83
CA PRO A 121 6.90 3.82 -6.39
C PRO A 121 6.55 5.10 -5.66
N TRP A 122 5.73 4.98 -4.64
CA TRP A 122 5.31 6.11 -3.85
C TRP A 122 5.30 5.76 -2.38
N VAL A 123 5.99 6.58 -1.61
CA VAL A 123 6.03 6.51 -0.14
C VAL A 123 5.64 7.87 0.39
N THR A 124 4.69 7.90 1.29
CA THR A 124 4.23 9.17 1.85
C THR A 124 3.74 9.02 3.28
N VAL A 125 3.95 10.06 4.05
CA VAL A 125 3.18 10.38 5.25
C VAL A 125 2.42 11.65 4.96
N TYR A 126 1.10 11.56 4.96
CA TYR A 126 0.23 12.67 4.63
C TYR A 126 -0.58 13.11 5.85
N LYS A 127 -0.56 14.41 6.10
CA LYS A 127 -1.33 15.04 7.17
C LYS A 127 -2.08 16.24 6.60
N PRO A 128 -3.40 16.13 6.40
CA PRO A 128 -4.20 17.23 5.84
C PRO A 128 -4.35 18.41 6.81
N SER A 129 -4.36 18.13 8.13
CA SER A 129 -4.51 19.17 9.16
C SER A 129 -4.18 18.61 10.55
N GLY A 130 -4.10 19.50 11.55
CA GLY A 130 -3.94 19.11 12.95
C GLY A 130 -2.51 18.74 13.37
N ALA A 131 -2.36 18.19 14.58
CA ALA A 131 -1.08 17.88 15.22
C ALA A 131 -0.65 16.40 15.11
N GLY A 132 -1.42 15.58 14.42
CA GLY A 132 -1.12 14.15 14.26
C GLY A 132 0.22 13.89 13.57
N LEU A 133 0.88 12.79 13.90
CA LEU A 133 2.17 12.36 13.39
C LEU A 133 2.09 10.92 12.88
N ALA A 134 2.96 10.61 11.93
CA ALA A 134 3.37 9.26 11.59
C ALA A 134 4.82 9.32 11.12
N THR A 135 5.55 8.23 11.24
CA THR A 135 6.92 8.14 10.71
C THR A 135 7.10 6.80 10.02
N LEU A 136 7.40 6.85 8.75
CA LEU A 136 7.69 5.71 7.90
C LEU A 136 9.13 5.82 7.40
N THR A 137 9.94 4.82 7.69
CA THR A 137 11.33 4.73 7.23
C THR A 137 11.40 3.69 6.12
N VAL A 138 12.05 4.03 5.02
CA VAL A 138 12.25 3.13 3.88
C VAL A 138 13.74 2.95 3.64
N ASP A 139 14.18 1.70 3.62
CA ASP A 139 15.56 1.31 3.39
C ASP A 139 15.80 0.91 1.92
N LYS A 140 14.81 0.26 1.28
CA LYS A 140 14.94 -0.25 -0.07
C LYS A 140 13.63 -0.20 -0.84
N ILE A 141 13.73 0.05 -2.14
CA ILE A 141 12.62 -0.05 -3.09
C ILE A 141 13.13 -0.76 -4.34
N ASP A 142 12.51 -1.87 -4.70
CA ASP A 142 12.75 -2.58 -5.95
C ASP A 142 11.48 -2.64 -6.79
N VAL A 143 11.60 -2.41 -8.09
CA VAL A 143 10.49 -2.55 -9.04
C VAL A 143 10.93 -3.46 -10.18
N PHE A 144 10.23 -4.55 -10.34
CA PHE A 144 10.48 -5.55 -11.37
C PHE A 144 9.34 -5.50 -12.40
N ASN A 145 9.65 -5.06 -13.60
CA ASN A 145 8.73 -5.09 -14.72
C ASN A 145 9.16 -6.17 -15.71
N ASN A 146 8.30 -7.14 -15.97
CA ASN A 146 8.49 -8.00 -17.14
C ASN A 146 8.21 -7.17 -18.40
N ARG A 147 9.19 -7.11 -19.26
CA ARG A 147 9.11 -6.46 -20.57
C ARG A 147 8.38 -7.35 -21.57
#